data_eb14b33a3594e5c55f2bbbb559d181da
#
_entry.id   eb14b33a3594e5c55f2bbbb559d181da
#
_cell.length_a   1.000
_cell.length_b   1.000
_cell.length_c   1.000
_cell.angle_alpha   90.00
_cell.angle_beta   90.00
_cell.angle_gamma   90.00
#
_symmetry.space_group_name_H-M   'P 1'
#
loop_
_entity.id
_entity.type
_entity.pdbx_description
1 polymer ?
#
loop_
_entity_poly.entity_id
_entity_poly.type
_entity_poly.pdbx_seq_one_letter_code
_entity_poly.pdbx_strand_id
1 'polypeptide(L)'
;IKLLALSSFLFGIVIVTFYYPVSSKLKFFYFDIKNIYSEDGKYLKHYSGNGLWIKDEIGNEIYIINASSNNKDKFLKNIFINKFDKNFNFIESISSQKVDISSNEWIIEKPIIFKENKQIQLNENLLLFSHFNFDKINKTFRDLSSLNLFELFDLKRENELLGYSSQDV
;
A
#
# COMPACT_ATOMS: atom_id res chain seq x y z
N ILE A 1 -38.39 -30.13 4.34
CA ILE A 1 -37.87 -28.89 4.87
C ILE A 1 -36.41 -29.03 5.31
N LYS A 2 -36.03 -29.99 6.18
CA LYS A 2 -34.65 -30.19 6.65
C LYS A 2 -33.65 -30.48 5.50
N LEU A 3 -34.05 -31.27 4.51
CA LEU A 3 -33.22 -31.66 3.37
C LEU A 3 -32.98 -30.45 2.44
N LEU A 4 -33.99 -29.62 2.21
CA LEU A 4 -33.89 -28.36 1.48
C LEU A 4 -32.96 -27.36 2.18
N ALA A 5 -33.09 -27.23 3.50
CA ALA A 5 -32.22 -26.34 4.29
C ALA A 5 -30.74 -26.80 4.23
N LEU A 6 -30.49 -28.12 4.34
CA LEU A 6 -29.15 -28.67 4.24
C LEU A 6 -28.54 -28.47 2.84
N SER A 7 -29.30 -28.69 1.77
CA SER A 7 -28.82 -28.47 0.40
C SER A 7 -28.51 -27.00 0.14
N SER A 8 -29.36 -26.07 0.59
CA SER A 8 -29.13 -24.64 0.48
C SER A 8 -27.84 -24.20 1.21
N PHE A 9 -27.62 -24.72 2.41
CA PHE A 9 -26.40 -24.44 3.17
C PHE A 9 -25.14 -24.95 2.46
N LEU A 10 -25.17 -26.18 1.89
CA LEU A 10 -24.06 -26.71 1.12
C LEU A 10 -23.78 -25.87 -0.13
N PHE A 11 -24.82 -25.44 -0.86
CA PHE A 11 -24.67 -24.52 -2.00
C PHE A 11 -24.02 -23.19 -1.58
N GLY A 12 -24.42 -22.64 -0.45
CA GLY A 12 -23.80 -21.42 0.10
C GLY A 12 -22.31 -21.58 0.34
N ILE A 13 -21.88 -22.71 0.93
CA ILE A 13 -20.47 -23.02 1.14
C ILE A 13 -19.72 -23.11 -0.19
N VAL A 14 -20.27 -23.79 -1.19
CA VAL A 14 -19.66 -23.93 -2.52
C VAL A 14 -19.49 -22.56 -3.19
N ILE A 15 -20.49 -21.68 -3.12
CA ILE A 15 -20.42 -20.34 -3.68
C ILE A 15 -19.30 -19.53 -3.01
N VAL A 16 -19.24 -19.52 -1.70
CA VAL A 16 -18.21 -18.74 -0.96
C VAL A 16 -16.82 -19.29 -1.20
N THR A 17 -16.66 -20.63 -1.23
CA THR A 17 -15.34 -21.26 -1.30
C THR A 17 -14.78 -21.33 -2.72
N PHE A 18 -15.62 -21.49 -3.74
CA PHE A 18 -15.18 -21.69 -5.13
C PHE A 18 -15.55 -20.51 -6.04
N TYR A 19 -16.83 -20.14 -6.09
CA TYR A 19 -17.30 -19.14 -7.04
C TYR A 19 -16.73 -17.74 -6.71
N TYR A 20 -16.73 -17.36 -5.44
CA TYR A 20 -16.27 -16.02 -5.03
C TYR A 20 -14.77 -15.81 -5.29
N PRO A 21 -13.85 -16.73 -4.92
CA PRO A 21 -12.43 -16.57 -5.24
C PRO A 21 -12.13 -16.57 -6.75
N VAL A 22 -12.83 -17.38 -7.53
CA VAL A 22 -12.66 -17.41 -8.99
C VAL A 22 -13.13 -16.09 -9.61
N SER A 23 -14.31 -15.61 -9.22
CA SER A 23 -14.86 -14.34 -9.68
C SER A 23 -13.96 -13.15 -9.32
N SER A 24 -13.41 -13.14 -8.11
CA SER A 24 -12.46 -12.12 -7.66
C SER A 24 -11.19 -12.09 -8.50
N LYS A 25 -10.59 -13.26 -8.79
CA LYS A 25 -9.41 -13.36 -9.66
C LYS A 25 -9.68 -12.92 -11.10
N LEU A 26 -10.86 -13.28 -11.65
CA LEU A 26 -11.28 -12.83 -12.99
C LEU A 26 -11.47 -11.32 -13.04
N LYS A 27 -12.07 -10.73 -12.02
CA LYS A 27 -12.24 -9.29 -11.91
C LYS A 27 -10.86 -8.58 -11.86
N PHE A 28 -9.93 -9.12 -11.06
CA PHE A 28 -8.57 -8.59 -10.99
C PHE A 28 -7.86 -8.67 -12.34
N PHE A 29 -7.94 -9.82 -13.02
CA PHE A 29 -7.37 -10.01 -14.36
C PHE A 29 -7.98 -9.05 -15.38
N TYR A 30 -9.29 -8.83 -15.32
CA TYR A 30 -9.96 -7.82 -16.15
C TYR A 30 -9.42 -6.41 -15.92
N PHE A 31 -9.23 -6.00 -14.66
CA PHE A 31 -8.66 -4.69 -14.33
C PHE A 31 -7.20 -4.56 -14.75
N ASP A 32 -6.42 -5.64 -14.65
CA ASP A 32 -5.03 -5.65 -15.09
C ASP A 32 -4.92 -5.46 -16.61
N ILE A 33 -5.73 -6.20 -17.38
CA ILE A 33 -5.83 -6.01 -18.84
C ILE A 33 -6.28 -4.58 -19.16
N LYS A 34 -7.36 -4.13 -18.52
CA LYS A 34 -7.89 -2.78 -18.76
C LYS A 34 -6.87 -1.69 -18.45
N ASN A 35 -6.04 -1.87 -17.42
CA ASN A 35 -4.98 -0.93 -17.07
C ASN A 35 -3.82 -0.92 -18.09
N ILE A 36 -3.52 -2.07 -18.72
CA ILE A 36 -2.54 -2.17 -19.81
C ILE A 36 -2.96 -1.35 -21.03
N TYR A 37 -4.26 -1.35 -21.34
CA TYR A 37 -4.82 -0.67 -22.52
C TYR A 37 -5.37 0.73 -22.22
N SER A 38 -5.43 1.15 -20.95
CA SER A 38 -5.90 2.48 -20.54
C SER A 38 -4.73 3.41 -20.31
N GLU A 39 -4.63 4.48 -21.09
CA GLU A 39 -3.62 5.53 -20.91
C GLU A 39 -3.73 6.24 -19.54
N ASP A 40 -4.91 6.25 -18.94
CA ASP A 40 -5.19 6.98 -17.70
C ASP A 40 -4.75 6.28 -16.41
N GLY A 41 -4.47 4.97 -16.43
CA GLY A 41 -4.07 4.19 -15.25
C GLY A 41 -5.06 4.24 -14.07
N LYS A 42 -6.33 4.61 -14.32
CA LYS A 42 -7.35 4.93 -13.29
C LYS A 42 -7.87 3.73 -12.50
N TYR A 43 -7.74 2.52 -13.04
CA TYR A 43 -8.51 1.37 -12.56
C TYR A 43 -7.82 0.52 -11.49
N LEU A 44 -6.54 0.77 -11.21
CA LEU A 44 -5.78 0.13 -10.11
C LEU A 44 -5.39 1.11 -9.00
N LYS A 45 -5.81 2.38 -9.11
CA LYS A 45 -5.42 3.43 -8.16
C LYS A 45 -6.55 3.71 -7.18
N HIS A 46 -6.43 3.22 -5.98
CA HIS A 46 -7.02 3.88 -4.82
C HIS A 46 -5.99 4.90 -4.29
N TYR A 47 -5.63 5.83 -5.16
CA TYR A 47 -4.95 7.03 -4.73
C TYR A 47 -6.01 8.12 -4.61
N SER A 48 -6.06 8.77 -3.47
CA SER A 48 -6.70 10.08 -3.44
C SER A 48 -6.03 10.92 -4.52
N GLY A 49 -6.70 11.91 -5.11
CA GLY A 49 -6.12 12.74 -6.17
C GLY A 49 -4.77 13.40 -5.82
N ASN A 50 -4.25 13.16 -4.61
CA ASN A 50 -3.05 13.73 -4.01
C ASN A 50 -1.87 12.74 -3.87
N GLY A 51 -1.92 11.54 -4.48
CA GLY A 51 -0.84 10.55 -4.44
C GLY A 51 -0.96 9.49 -3.33
N LEU A 52 0.11 8.72 -3.16
CA LEU A 52 0.24 7.68 -2.13
C LEU A 52 0.62 8.31 -0.80
N TRP A 53 -0.12 7.99 0.26
CA TRP A 53 0.19 8.39 1.62
C TRP A 53 0.38 7.15 2.49
N ILE A 54 1.49 7.10 3.24
CA ILE A 54 1.81 6.01 4.16
C ILE A 54 2.22 6.61 5.49
N LYS A 55 1.70 6.09 6.59
CA LYS A 55 2.22 6.27 7.94
C LYS A 55 2.99 5.00 8.31
N ASP A 56 4.25 5.15 8.69
CA ASP A 56 5.09 4.04 9.17
C ASP A 56 5.68 4.39 10.53
N GLU A 57 5.67 3.45 11.46
CA GLU A 57 6.22 3.63 12.79
C GLU A 57 7.43 2.71 12.96
N ILE A 58 8.62 3.28 13.04
CA ILE A 58 9.89 2.56 13.09
C ILE A 58 10.61 2.89 14.42
N GLY A 59 10.58 1.95 15.35
CA GLY A 59 11.14 2.16 16.68
C GLY A 59 10.40 3.25 17.47
N ASN A 60 11.06 4.39 17.67
CA ASN A 60 10.50 5.54 18.40
C ASN A 60 10.13 6.71 17.49
N GLU A 61 10.09 6.51 16.21
CA GLU A 61 9.91 7.55 15.20
C GLU A 61 8.71 7.25 14.31
N ILE A 62 8.02 8.30 13.89
CA ILE A 62 6.86 8.23 13.01
C ILE A 62 7.26 8.86 11.68
N TYR A 63 7.07 8.12 10.61
CA TYR A 63 7.34 8.55 9.25
C TYR A 63 6.02 8.75 8.50
N ILE A 64 5.79 9.95 8.02
CA ILE A 64 4.67 10.26 7.12
C ILE A 64 5.22 10.45 5.73
N ILE A 65 4.89 9.51 4.86
CA ILE A 65 5.44 9.39 3.52
C ILE A 65 4.37 9.76 2.51
N ASN A 66 4.69 10.69 1.63
CA ASN A 66 3.89 11.00 0.45
C ASN A 66 4.70 10.76 -0.81
N ALA A 67 4.11 10.16 -1.82
CA ALA A 67 4.78 9.89 -3.09
C ALA A 67 3.81 9.87 -4.28
N SER A 68 4.32 10.24 -5.44
CA SER A 68 3.68 9.90 -6.70
C SER A 68 4.02 8.45 -7.02
N SER A 69 3.03 7.58 -7.17
CA SER A 69 3.25 6.17 -7.49
C SER A 69 2.95 5.88 -8.94
N ASN A 70 3.77 5.02 -9.53
CA ASN A 70 3.43 4.31 -10.75
C ASN A 70 3.35 2.81 -10.40
N ASN A 71 2.16 2.22 -10.46
CA ASN A 71 1.87 0.84 -10.02
C ASN A 71 2.68 -0.26 -10.71
N LYS A 72 3.41 0.06 -11.76
CA LYS A 72 4.19 -0.91 -12.55
C LYS A 72 5.66 -0.96 -12.17
N ASP A 73 6.15 0.08 -11.49
CA ASP A 73 7.56 0.23 -11.18
C ASP A 73 7.80 -0.02 -9.70
N LYS A 74 8.87 -0.74 -9.38
CA LYS A 74 9.35 -0.91 -8.00
C LYS A 74 9.94 0.39 -7.42
N PHE A 75 9.60 1.51 -8.02
CA PHE A 75 10.09 2.83 -7.65
C PHE A 75 8.93 3.77 -7.33
N LEU A 76 9.08 4.53 -6.27
CA LEU A 76 8.25 5.70 -6.00
C LEU A 76 8.92 6.95 -6.59
N LYS A 77 8.11 7.87 -7.10
CA LYS A 77 8.57 9.15 -7.66
C LYS A 77 8.09 10.31 -6.79
N ASN A 78 8.88 11.39 -6.77
CA ASN A 78 8.58 12.62 -6.04
C ASN A 78 8.18 12.33 -4.59
N ILE A 79 9.05 11.60 -3.89
CA ILE A 79 8.78 11.20 -2.50
C ILE A 79 9.08 12.35 -1.55
N PHE A 80 8.23 12.45 -0.55
CA PHE A 80 8.37 13.37 0.58
C PHE A 80 8.14 12.60 1.87
N ILE A 81 9.13 12.55 2.75
CA ILE A 81 9.11 11.82 4.01
C ILE A 81 9.29 12.81 5.13
N ASN A 82 8.28 12.97 5.98
CA ASN A 82 8.37 13.74 7.20
C ASN A 82 8.56 12.80 8.39
N LYS A 83 9.60 13.04 9.17
CA LYS A 83 9.97 12.27 10.34
C LYS A 83 9.61 13.03 11.61
N PHE A 84 8.96 12.35 12.53
CA PHE A 84 8.52 12.88 13.81
C PHE A 84 8.97 11.96 14.96
N ASP A 85 9.04 12.50 16.16
CA ASP A 85 9.15 11.69 17.38
C ASP A 85 7.77 11.13 17.81
N LYS A 86 7.73 10.35 18.89
CA LYS A 86 6.47 9.80 19.45
C LYS A 86 5.47 10.84 19.90
N ASN A 87 5.91 12.06 20.18
CA ASN A 87 5.07 13.18 20.61
C ASN A 87 4.62 14.05 19.42
N PHE A 88 4.86 13.58 18.18
CA PHE A 88 4.62 14.31 16.95
C PHE A 88 5.42 15.61 16.81
N ASN A 89 6.56 15.73 17.50
CA ASN A 89 7.49 16.83 17.22
C ASN A 89 8.25 16.52 15.93
N PHE A 90 8.30 17.50 15.04
CA PHE A 90 9.02 17.37 13.77
C PHE A 90 10.54 17.23 14.00
N ILE A 91 11.17 16.27 13.34
CA ILE A 91 12.61 16.03 13.41
C ILE A 91 13.29 16.52 12.13
N GLU A 92 12.86 15.99 10.99
CA GLU A 92 13.44 16.30 9.67
C GLU A 92 12.48 15.90 8.56
N SER A 93 12.74 16.43 7.37
CA SER A 93 12.05 16.05 6.14
C SER A 93 13.06 15.61 5.09
N ILE A 94 12.74 14.54 4.37
CA ILE A 94 13.57 13.98 3.31
C ILE A 94 12.76 14.02 2.02
N SER A 95 13.32 14.58 0.96
CA SER A 95 12.71 14.57 -0.36
C SER A 95 13.65 13.96 -1.39
N SER A 96 13.09 13.23 -2.35
CA SER A 96 13.82 12.66 -3.48
C SER A 96 12.92 12.51 -4.69
N GLN A 97 13.52 12.55 -5.87
CA GLN A 97 12.81 12.29 -7.11
C GLN A 97 12.50 10.82 -7.32
N LYS A 98 13.32 9.90 -6.74
CA LYS A 98 13.19 8.47 -6.97
C LYS A 98 13.64 7.67 -5.77
N VAL A 99 12.86 6.67 -5.40
CA VAL A 99 13.13 5.73 -4.31
C VAL A 99 12.82 4.32 -4.77
N ASP A 100 13.78 3.40 -4.61
CA ASP A 100 13.58 1.97 -4.82
C ASP A 100 12.93 1.36 -3.56
N ILE A 101 11.79 0.72 -3.75
CA ILE A 101 10.98 0.08 -2.70
C ILE A 101 10.88 -1.44 -2.90
N SER A 102 11.79 -2.03 -3.66
CA SER A 102 11.79 -3.48 -3.96
C SER A 102 11.90 -4.34 -2.71
N SER A 103 12.54 -3.83 -1.67
CA SER A 103 12.72 -4.48 -0.37
C SER A 103 12.21 -3.57 0.77
N ASN A 104 12.32 -4.07 2.00
CA ASN A 104 12.05 -3.26 3.20
C ASN A 104 13.15 -2.24 3.50
N GLU A 105 14.32 -2.37 2.87
CA GLU A 105 15.35 -1.34 2.86
C GLU A 105 15.16 -0.48 1.60
N TRP A 106 14.57 0.68 1.78
CA TRP A 106 14.36 1.63 0.71
C TRP A 106 15.66 2.34 0.35
N ILE A 107 15.96 2.44 -0.94
CA ILE A 107 17.12 3.16 -1.44
C ILE A 107 16.64 4.50 -2.00
N ILE A 108 16.89 5.58 -1.25
CA ILE A 108 16.50 6.94 -1.61
C ILE A 108 17.64 7.55 -2.43
N GLU A 109 17.39 7.80 -3.72
CA GLU A 109 18.40 8.34 -4.62
C GLU A 109 18.61 9.84 -4.37
N LYS A 110 19.85 10.27 -4.08
CA LYS A 110 20.29 11.67 -3.94
C LYS A 110 19.30 12.53 -3.15
N PRO A 111 18.99 12.19 -1.89
CA PRO A 111 17.97 12.89 -1.12
C PRO A 111 18.40 14.30 -0.76
N ILE A 112 17.39 15.17 -0.61
CA ILE A 112 17.51 16.49 0.00
C ILE A 112 16.90 16.39 1.40
N ILE A 113 17.68 16.66 2.42
CA ILE A 113 17.27 16.62 3.83
C ILE A 113 17.08 18.04 4.34
N PHE A 114 15.92 18.31 4.95
CA PHE A 114 15.61 19.56 5.63
C PHE A 114 15.58 19.31 7.14
N LYS A 115 16.53 19.89 7.85
CA LYS A 115 16.65 19.76 9.30
C LYS A 115 17.12 21.10 9.89
N GLU A 116 16.50 21.55 11.01
CA GLU A 116 16.87 22.77 11.71
C GLU A 116 16.98 24.01 10.79
N ASN A 117 16.02 24.19 9.88
CA ASN A 117 16.00 25.25 8.86
C ASN A 117 17.20 25.22 7.88
N LYS A 118 17.93 24.12 7.80
CA LYS A 118 19.01 23.92 6.83
C LYS A 118 18.61 22.87 5.82
N GLN A 119 19.03 23.10 4.58
CA GLN A 119 18.89 22.14 3.49
C GLN A 119 20.25 21.50 3.23
N ILE A 120 20.29 20.18 3.23
CA ILE A 120 21.48 19.37 2.95
C ILE A 120 21.14 18.44 1.79
N GLN A 121 21.85 18.60 0.68
CA GLN A 121 21.73 17.68 -0.43
C GLN A 121 22.81 16.60 -0.33
N LEU A 122 22.42 15.34 -0.28
CA LEU A 122 23.36 14.21 -0.34
C LEU A 122 23.58 13.80 -1.79
N ASN A 123 24.84 13.59 -2.16
CA ASN A 123 25.21 13.04 -3.46
C ASN A 123 25.14 11.49 -3.46
N GLU A 124 25.11 10.88 -2.31
CA GLU A 124 25.02 9.43 -2.09
C GLU A 124 23.59 9.01 -1.79
N ASN A 125 23.30 7.74 -2.00
CA ASN A 125 21.99 7.17 -1.69
C ASN A 125 21.84 7.01 -0.18
N LEU A 126 20.63 7.26 0.32
CA LEU A 126 20.26 7.05 1.72
C LEU A 126 19.46 5.75 1.83
N LEU A 127 19.83 4.90 2.78
CA LEU A 127 19.07 3.71 3.13
C LEU A 127 18.07 4.05 4.24
N LEU A 128 16.81 3.70 4.02
CA LEU A 128 15.73 3.85 5.01
C LEU A 128 15.02 2.52 5.16
N PHE A 129 14.98 1.96 6.37
CA PHE A 129 14.14 0.81 6.65
C PHE A 129 12.67 1.24 6.67
N SER A 130 11.78 0.43 6.08
CA SER A 130 10.33 0.60 6.14
C SER A 130 9.65 -0.76 6.30
N HIS A 131 8.52 -0.80 7.02
CA HIS A 131 7.67 -1.98 7.07
C HIS A 131 6.93 -2.23 5.76
N PHE A 132 6.97 -1.27 4.82
CA PHE A 132 6.37 -1.35 3.50
C PHE A 132 7.42 -1.63 2.44
N ASN A 133 7.11 -2.52 1.54
CA ASN A 133 7.83 -2.77 0.30
C ASN A 133 6.84 -2.72 -0.87
N PHE A 134 7.32 -2.89 -2.10
CA PHE A 134 6.50 -2.85 -3.30
C PHE A 134 5.28 -3.79 -3.23
N ASP A 135 5.47 -5.04 -2.79
CA ASP A 135 4.40 -6.04 -2.73
C ASP A 135 3.36 -5.68 -1.67
N LYS A 136 3.80 -5.21 -0.51
CA LYS A 136 2.92 -4.82 0.58
C LYS A 136 2.12 -3.56 0.23
N ILE A 137 2.75 -2.56 -0.38
CA ILE A 137 2.06 -1.36 -0.87
C ILE A 137 0.99 -1.75 -1.89
N ASN A 138 1.33 -2.58 -2.87
CA ASN A 138 0.36 -3.05 -3.86
C ASN A 138 -0.77 -3.87 -3.25
N LYS A 139 -0.50 -4.68 -2.23
CA LYS A 139 -1.51 -5.48 -1.55
C LYS A 139 -2.43 -4.61 -0.69
N THR A 140 -1.87 -3.68 0.08
CA THR A 140 -2.61 -2.81 1.01
C THR A 140 -3.49 -1.79 0.27
N PHE A 141 -3.00 -1.25 -0.85
CA PHE A 141 -3.72 -0.24 -1.64
C PHE A 141 -4.44 -0.81 -2.87
N ARG A 142 -4.71 -2.11 -2.89
CA ARG A 142 -5.57 -2.75 -3.89
C ARG A 142 -7.02 -2.30 -3.73
N ASP A 143 -7.76 -2.31 -4.84
CA ASP A 143 -9.23 -2.18 -4.77
C ASP A 143 -9.80 -3.35 -3.95
N LEU A 144 -10.36 -3.06 -2.78
CA LEU A 144 -10.96 -4.02 -1.86
C LEU A 144 -12.02 -4.90 -2.53
N SER A 145 -12.70 -4.36 -3.55
CA SER A 145 -13.72 -5.08 -4.29
C SER A 145 -13.15 -6.23 -5.16
N SER A 146 -11.84 -6.26 -5.36
CA SER A 146 -11.14 -7.34 -6.10
C SER A 146 -10.53 -8.40 -5.21
N LEU A 147 -10.56 -8.22 -3.89
CA LEU A 147 -10.05 -9.18 -2.93
C LEU A 147 -11.09 -10.26 -2.62
N ASN A 148 -10.63 -11.49 -2.39
CA ASN A 148 -11.48 -12.54 -1.85
C ASN A 148 -11.56 -12.44 -0.31
N LEU A 149 -12.51 -13.17 0.30
CA LEU A 149 -12.73 -13.14 1.75
C LEU A 149 -11.47 -13.45 2.58
N PHE A 150 -10.65 -14.41 2.13
CA PHE A 150 -9.43 -14.79 2.86
C PHE A 150 -8.37 -13.69 2.77
N GLU A 151 -8.21 -13.07 1.60
CA GLU A 151 -7.31 -11.94 1.40
C GLU A 151 -7.76 -10.70 2.20
N LEU A 152 -9.07 -10.49 2.36
CA LEU A 152 -9.62 -9.42 3.23
C LEU A 152 -9.28 -9.65 4.71
N PHE A 153 -9.39 -10.88 5.21
CA PHE A 153 -8.99 -11.20 6.59
C PHE A 153 -7.50 -11.01 6.81
N ASP A 154 -6.66 -11.42 5.85
CA ASP A 154 -5.21 -11.20 5.93
C ASP A 154 -4.88 -9.71 5.90
N LEU A 155 -5.51 -8.93 5.03
CA LEU A 155 -5.33 -7.49 4.94
C LEU A 155 -5.74 -6.79 6.23
N LYS A 156 -6.89 -7.17 6.81
CA LYS A 156 -7.35 -6.65 8.11
C LYS A 156 -6.30 -6.89 9.19
N ARG A 157 -5.80 -8.12 9.31
CA ARG A 157 -4.78 -8.47 10.31
C ARG A 157 -3.48 -7.70 10.10
N GLU A 158 -3.03 -7.53 8.86
CA GLU A 158 -1.83 -6.74 8.54
C GLU A 158 -2.02 -5.26 8.90
N ASN A 159 -3.19 -4.67 8.62
CA ASN A 159 -3.50 -3.28 8.96
C ASN A 159 -3.55 -3.05 10.48
N GLU A 160 -4.13 -3.97 11.23
CA GLU A 160 -4.14 -3.90 12.70
C GLU A 160 -2.72 -3.95 13.28
N LEU A 161 -1.81 -4.77 12.71
CA LEU A 161 -0.40 -4.82 13.13
C LEU A 161 0.36 -3.52 12.81
N LEU A 162 -0.07 -2.78 11.79
CA LEU A 162 0.50 -1.49 11.40
C LEU A 162 -0.13 -0.28 12.13
N GLY A 163 -1.09 -0.54 13.04
CA GLY A 163 -1.77 0.51 13.79
C GLY A 163 -2.85 1.27 13.01
N TYR A 164 -3.26 0.78 11.83
CA TYR A 164 -4.41 1.34 11.12
C TYR A 164 -5.72 0.87 11.76
N SER A 165 -6.70 1.78 11.87
CA SER A 165 -8.03 1.42 12.39
C SER A 165 -8.73 0.47 11.43
N SER A 166 -9.31 -0.62 11.98
CA SER A 166 -10.12 -1.55 11.19
C SER A 166 -11.48 -0.97 10.74
N GLN A 167 -11.79 0.28 11.10
CA GLN A 167 -13.01 0.97 10.67
C GLN A 167 -12.89 1.59 9.28
N ASP A 168 -11.68 1.67 8.74
CA ASP A 168 -11.38 2.30 7.44
C ASP A 168 -11.27 1.28 6.29
N VAL A 169 -11.63 0.00 6.54
CA VAL A 169 -11.56 -1.11 5.57
C VAL A 169 -12.94 -1.65 5.23
#